data_0b9f1ae68aaebdf4cf81fcff147f20d3
#
_entry.id   0b9f1ae68aaebdf4cf81fcff147f20d3
#
_cell.length_a   1.000
_cell.length_b   1.000
_cell.length_c   1.000
_cell.angle_alpha   90.00
_cell.angle_beta   90.00
_cell.angle_gamma   90.00
#
_symmetry.space_group_name_H-M   'P 1'
#
loop_
_entity.id
_entity.type
_entity.pdbx_description
1 polymer ?
#
loop_
_entity_poly.entity_id
_entity_poly.type
_entity_poly.pdbx_seq_one_letter_code
_entity_poly.pdbx_strand_id
1 'polypeptide(L)'
;MLYVTNVGNTTHKFASNVTGFRIQKNGRLSRIKGSTHLLSRTDAQPTCVVFSPDGHKIIVSELNKNHLSVFRVNRNGTLTGPYVNQSNGAGPFGSVFLSRGLLLVSEAGPNALSSYKEAANGTLKVISGSVLNRQLATCWVVASPREHFAYTSNAGGNGTITLYRIKKDGTLAVVKSIRSVLSRNAAPIDSGVSKRGGNLYVLNGNEGSISVFRIRTNGHLVRLQVFKDTGLPKVGAQGLAVR
;
A
#
# COMPACT_ATOMS: atom_id res chain seq x y z
N MET A 1 17.80 -2.36 5.23
CA MET A 1 17.67 -2.84 3.83
C MET A 1 16.47 -2.13 3.20
N LEU A 2 16.45 -2.04 1.89
CA LEU A 2 15.36 -1.51 1.08
C LEU A 2 15.11 -2.49 -0.07
N TYR A 3 13.85 -2.74 -0.40
CA TYR A 3 13.49 -3.50 -1.60
C TYR A 3 12.65 -2.63 -2.52
N VAL A 4 12.92 -2.76 -3.82
CA VAL A 4 12.25 -2.01 -4.89
C VAL A 4 11.62 -3.01 -5.85
N THR A 5 10.38 -2.80 -6.22
CA THR A 5 9.72 -3.56 -7.29
C THR A 5 9.92 -2.85 -8.62
N ASN A 6 10.11 -3.65 -9.67
CA ASN A 6 10.21 -3.19 -11.05
C ASN A 6 9.08 -3.85 -11.84
N VAL A 7 8.27 -3.03 -12.50
CA VAL A 7 7.11 -3.50 -13.28
C VAL A 7 7.53 -4.41 -14.45
N GLY A 8 8.74 -4.21 -14.93
CA GLY A 8 9.21 -4.87 -16.15
C GLY A 8 8.78 -4.11 -17.40
N ASN A 9 9.15 -4.62 -18.54
CA ASN A 9 8.80 -4.05 -19.83
C ASN A 9 8.73 -5.17 -20.88
N THR A 10 7.53 -5.43 -21.38
CA THR A 10 7.30 -6.48 -22.37
C THR A 10 7.97 -6.19 -23.71
N THR A 11 8.07 -4.90 -24.10
CA THR A 11 8.74 -4.46 -25.33
C THR A 11 10.23 -4.75 -25.30
N HIS A 12 10.89 -4.54 -24.15
CA HIS A 12 12.32 -4.80 -23.95
C HIS A 12 12.60 -6.14 -23.27
N LYS A 13 11.57 -6.99 -23.09
CA LYS A 13 11.68 -8.34 -22.47
C LYS A 13 12.22 -8.35 -21.05
N PHE A 14 12.04 -7.28 -20.29
CA PHE A 14 12.37 -7.25 -18.86
C PHE A 14 11.20 -7.74 -18.04
N ALA A 15 11.42 -8.80 -17.28
CA ALA A 15 10.41 -9.38 -16.40
C ALA A 15 10.21 -8.55 -15.12
N SER A 16 8.97 -8.55 -14.61
CA SER A 16 8.64 -7.99 -13.30
C SER A 16 9.48 -8.66 -12.22
N ASN A 17 10.08 -7.85 -11.35
CA ASN A 17 10.99 -8.36 -10.33
C ASN A 17 10.99 -7.48 -9.07
N VAL A 18 11.60 -7.99 -8.00
CA VAL A 18 11.96 -7.26 -6.80
C VAL A 18 13.47 -7.31 -6.61
N THR A 19 14.08 -6.19 -6.23
CA THR A 19 15.53 -6.08 -6.02
C THR A 19 15.83 -5.42 -4.68
N GLY A 20 16.78 -5.99 -3.92
CA GLY A 20 17.21 -5.51 -2.61
C GLY A 20 18.43 -4.60 -2.66
N PHE A 21 18.43 -3.61 -1.78
CA PHE A 21 19.52 -2.65 -1.59
C PHE A 21 19.88 -2.53 -0.11
N ARG A 22 21.17 -2.30 0.15
CA ARG A 22 21.67 -1.92 1.46
C ARG A 22 21.76 -0.40 1.54
N ILE A 23 21.21 0.17 2.62
CA ILE A 23 21.34 1.60 2.91
C ILE A 23 22.65 1.76 3.67
N GLN A 24 23.59 2.52 3.10
CA GLN A 24 24.87 2.84 3.71
C GLN A 24 24.70 3.94 4.79
N LYS A 25 25.70 4.10 5.68
CA LYS A 25 25.67 5.14 6.72
C LYS A 25 25.51 6.56 6.15
N ASN A 26 26.00 6.82 4.95
CA ASN A 26 25.88 8.09 4.23
C ASN A 26 24.58 8.23 3.42
N GLY A 27 23.62 7.29 3.57
CA GLY A 27 22.33 7.28 2.85
C GLY A 27 22.40 6.71 1.43
N ARG A 28 23.57 6.42 0.88
CA ARG A 28 23.69 5.80 -0.45
C ARG A 28 23.14 4.39 -0.46
N LEU A 29 22.57 3.99 -1.60
CA LEU A 29 22.08 2.64 -1.83
C LEU A 29 23.14 1.83 -2.58
N SER A 30 23.43 0.63 -2.09
CA SER A 30 24.21 -0.36 -2.80
C SER A 30 23.37 -1.61 -3.05
N ARG A 31 23.31 -2.06 -4.31
CA ARG A 31 22.56 -3.27 -4.68
C ARG A 31 23.15 -4.49 -3.95
N ILE A 32 22.29 -5.32 -3.41
CA ILE A 32 22.68 -6.59 -2.79
C ILE A 32 22.84 -7.62 -3.93
N LYS A 33 24.04 -8.18 -4.07
CA LYS A 33 24.32 -9.22 -5.08
C LYS A 33 23.38 -10.42 -4.85
N GLY A 34 22.74 -10.89 -5.92
CA GLY A 34 21.82 -12.03 -5.88
C GLY A 34 20.46 -11.73 -5.20
N SER A 35 20.11 -10.46 -4.97
CA SER A 35 18.82 -10.08 -4.35
C SER A 35 17.69 -9.82 -5.35
N THR A 36 17.97 -9.85 -6.65
CA THR A 36 16.91 -9.71 -7.66
C THR A 36 16.21 -11.04 -7.83
N HIS A 37 14.90 -11.04 -7.59
CA HIS A 37 14.03 -12.19 -7.78
C HIS A 37 12.88 -11.85 -8.72
N LEU A 38 12.55 -12.76 -9.62
CA LEU A 38 11.36 -12.67 -10.45
C LEU A 38 10.12 -12.78 -9.54
N LEU A 39 9.06 -12.09 -9.94
CA LEU A 39 7.75 -12.22 -9.33
C LEU A 39 7.03 -13.48 -9.85
N SER A 40 5.76 -13.66 -9.48
CA SER A 40 5.00 -14.83 -9.87
C SER A 40 4.90 -15.02 -11.39
N ARG A 41 5.04 -13.93 -12.15
CA ARG A 41 5.03 -13.88 -13.62
C ARG A 41 5.90 -12.73 -14.15
N THR A 42 6.27 -12.83 -15.41
CA THR A 42 7.02 -11.77 -16.11
C THR A 42 6.27 -10.47 -16.26
N ASP A 43 4.93 -10.54 -16.31
CA ASP A 43 3.98 -9.43 -16.45
C ASP A 43 3.17 -9.16 -15.17
N ALA A 44 3.72 -9.46 -14.00
CA ALA A 44 3.03 -9.41 -12.72
C ALA A 44 2.48 -8.01 -12.35
N GLN A 45 3.10 -6.95 -12.83
CA GLN A 45 2.73 -5.56 -12.56
C GLN A 45 2.67 -5.27 -11.04
N PRO A 46 3.81 -5.30 -10.34
CA PRO A 46 3.86 -5.05 -8.90
C PRO A 46 3.46 -3.61 -8.58
N THR A 47 2.65 -3.44 -7.54
CA THR A 47 2.11 -2.15 -7.09
C THR A 47 2.63 -1.71 -5.74
N CYS A 48 2.98 -2.65 -4.88
CA CYS A 48 3.45 -2.37 -3.53
C CYS A 48 4.42 -3.45 -3.05
N VAL A 49 5.41 -3.07 -2.23
CA VAL A 49 6.25 -4.00 -1.46
C VAL A 49 6.32 -3.52 -0.01
N VAL A 50 6.03 -4.42 0.92
CA VAL A 50 6.06 -4.13 2.36
C VAL A 50 6.80 -5.19 3.13
N PHE A 51 7.53 -4.79 4.18
CA PHE A 51 8.11 -5.70 5.14
C PHE A 51 7.08 -6.19 6.15
N SER A 52 7.22 -7.46 6.56
CA SER A 52 6.60 -7.93 7.80
C SER A 52 7.19 -7.19 9.02
N PRO A 53 6.45 -7.07 10.15
CA PRO A 53 6.92 -6.31 11.31
C PRO A 53 8.24 -6.81 11.90
N ASP A 54 8.52 -8.11 11.78
CA ASP A 54 9.78 -8.74 12.23
C ASP A 54 10.94 -8.55 11.25
N GLY A 55 10.68 -7.98 10.05
CA GLY A 55 11.67 -7.76 9.00
C GLY A 55 12.15 -9.02 8.28
N HIS A 56 11.57 -10.19 8.58
CA HIS A 56 12.02 -11.46 8.00
C HIS A 56 11.35 -11.82 6.68
N LYS A 57 10.33 -11.08 6.29
CA LYS A 57 9.63 -11.29 5.02
C LYS A 57 9.30 -9.96 4.35
N ILE A 58 9.10 -10.03 3.04
CA ILE A 58 8.45 -8.98 2.26
C ILE A 58 7.26 -9.59 1.51
N ILE A 59 6.22 -8.79 1.33
CA ILE A 59 5.08 -9.14 0.50
C ILE A 59 5.00 -8.14 -0.65
N VAL A 60 4.81 -8.67 -1.86
CA VAL A 60 4.61 -7.89 -3.09
C VAL A 60 3.18 -8.08 -3.57
N SER A 61 2.45 -6.98 -3.74
CA SER A 61 1.14 -6.97 -4.40
C SER A 61 1.32 -6.95 -5.90
N GLU A 62 0.70 -7.88 -6.63
CA GLU A 62 0.82 -8.07 -8.07
C GLU A 62 -0.55 -7.90 -8.73
N LEU A 63 -0.75 -6.79 -9.44
CA LEU A 63 -2.03 -6.37 -9.99
C LEU A 63 -2.60 -7.36 -11.02
N ASN A 64 -1.76 -7.77 -11.99
CA ASN A 64 -2.24 -8.46 -13.19
C ASN A 64 -2.81 -9.86 -12.96
N LYS A 65 -2.45 -10.54 -11.89
CA LYS A 65 -2.93 -11.92 -11.63
C LYS A 65 -3.57 -12.06 -10.27
N ASN A 66 -3.78 -10.93 -9.61
CA ASN A 66 -4.38 -10.89 -8.28
C ASN A 66 -3.55 -11.71 -7.27
N HIS A 67 -2.22 -11.59 -7.33
CA HIS A 67 -1.33 -12.33 -6.47
C HIS A 67 -0.75 -11.45 -5.35
N LEU A 68 -0.45 -12.11 -4.23
CA LEU A 68 0.35 -11.61 -3.13
C LEU A 68 1.55 -12.55 -2.98
N SER A 69 2.71 -12.11 -3.46
CA SER A 69 3.94 -12.89 -3.43
C SER A 69 4.72 -12.63 -2.15
N VAL A 70 4.89 -13.66 -1.32
CA VAL A 70 5.65 -13.62 -0.08
C VAL A 70 7.06 -14.12 -0.32
N PHE A 71 8.06 -13.36 0.12
CA PHE A 71 9.46 -13.75 0.11
C PHE A 71 10.03 -13.74 1.52
N ARG A 72 10.84 -14.72 1.87
CA ARG A 72 11.69 -14.67 3.07
C ARG A 72 12.93 -13.84 2.79
N VAL A 73 13.27 -12.95 3.72
CA VAL A 73 14.48 -12.13 3.68
C VAL A 73 15.60 -12.86 4.43
N ASN A 74 16.61 -13.28 3.72
CA ASN A 74 17.78 -13.94 4.31
C ASN A 74 18.69 -12.91 5.02
N ARG A 75 19.54 -13.36 5.94
CA ARG A 75 20.46 -12.47 6.71
C ARG A 75 21.37 -11.61 5.82
N ASN A 76 21.76 -12.12 4.66
CA ASN A 76 22.60 -11.39 3.68
C ASN A 76 21.76 -10.42 2.81
N GLY A 77 20.43 -10.43 2.90
CA GLY A 77 19.51 -9.60 2.13
C GLY A 77 19.11 -10.20 0.78
N THR A 78 19.49 -11.45 0.49
CA THR A 78 18.88 -12.19 -0.63
C THR A 78 17.48 -12.67 -0.23
N LEU A 79 16.68 -13.10 -1.20
CA LEU A 79 15.32 -13.55 -0.99
C LEU A 79 15.19 -15.05 -1.24
N THR A 80 14.23 -15.69 -0.60
CA THR A 80 13.76 -17.06 -0.88
C THR A 80 12.27 -17.00 -1.16
N GLY A 81 11.80 -17.57 -2.25
CA GLY A 81 10.44 -17.50 -2.77
C GLY A 81 10.39 -17.21 -4.25
N PRO A 82 9.26 -16.74 -4.81
CA PRO A 82 8.04 -16.36 -4.10
C PRO A 82 7.19 -17.53 -3.61
N TYR A 83 6.54 -17.35 -2.47
CA TYR A 83 5.38 -18.15 -2.06
C TYR A 83 4.14 -17.38 -2.54
N VAL A 84 3.56 -17.83 -3.64
CA VAL A 84 2.46 -17.12 -4.32
C VAL A 84 1.14 -17.43 -3.63
N ASN A 85 0.42 -16.39 -3.22
CA ASN A 85 -0.93 -16.47 -2.67
C ASN A 85 -1.89 -15.74 -3.61
N GLN A 86 -3.12 -16.25 -3.73
CA GLN A 86 -4.19 -15.55 -4.40
C GLN A 86 -4.71 -14.44 -3.49
N SER A 87 -4.82 -13.19 -4.00
CA SER A 87 -5.56 -12.12 -3.32
C SER A 87 -7.04 -12.47 -3.27
N ASN A 88 -7.73 -12.07 -2.20
CA ASN A 88 -9.17 -12.32 -2.06
C ASN A 88 -9.97 -11.57 -3.13
N GLY A 89 -9.63 -10.31 -3.36
CA GLY A 89 -10.23 -9.50 -4.43
C GLY A 89 -9.23 -9.21 -5.55
N ALA A 90 -9.77 -8.80 -6.70
CA ALA A 90 -9.00 -8.47 -7.88
C ALA A 90 -8.24 -7.15 -7.72
N GLY A 91 -7.08 -7.07 -8.35
CA GLY A 91 -6.27 -5.85 -8.38
C GLY A 91 -5.70 -5.44 -7.03
N PRO A 92 -4.96 -6.32 -6.30
CA PRO A 92 -4.29 -5.92 -5.07
C PRO A 92 -3.32 -4.77 -5.37
N PHE A 93 -3.39 -3.71 -4.57
CA PHE A 93 -2.65 -2.48 -4.85
C PHE A 93 -1.77 -2.06 -3.66
N GLY A 94 -2.24 -1.18 -2.80
CA GLY A 94 -1.52 -0.81 -1.59
C GLY A 94 -1.61 -1.87 -0.50
N SER A 95 -0.55 -2.03 0.25
CA SER A 95 -0.49 -2.97 1.37
C SER A 95 0.17 -2.34 2.58
N VAL A 96 -0.25 -2.72 3.78
CA VAL A 96 0.37 -2.32 5.04
C VAL A 96 0.29 -3.44 6.07
N PHE A 97 1.41 -3.70 6.77
CA PHE A 97 1.40 -4.56 7.93
C PHE A 97 1.08 -3.77 9.21
N LEU A 98 0.28 -4.38 10.06
CA LEU A 98 0.12 -3.97 11.44
C LEU A 98 1.15 -4.69 12.32
N SER A 99 1.50 -4.08 13.45
CA SER A 99 2.54 -4.60 14.38
C SER A 99 2.28 -6.03 14.85
N ARG A 100 1.01 -6.42 14.95
CA ARG A 100 0.55 -7.77 15.32
C ARG A 100 0.58 -8.80 14.18
N GLY A 101 1.20 -8.46 13.04
CA GLY A 101 1.33 -9.36 11.88
C GLY A 101 0.04 -9.54 11.07
N LEU A 102 -0.89 -8.59 11.14
CA LEU A 102 -2.04 -8.51 10.25
C LEU A 102 -1.66 -7.71 9.02
N LEU A 103 -1.85 -8.26 7.83
CA LEU A 103 -1.66 -7.57 6.56
C LEU A 103 -3.00 -7.01 6.08
N LEU A 104 -3.04 -5.74 5.70
CA LEU A 104 -4.15 -5.11 5.00
C LEU A 104 -3.76 -4.90 3.54
N VAL A 105 -4.67 -5.20 2.62
CA VAL A 105 -4.46 -5.05 1.18
C VAL A 105 -5.66 -4.36 0.56
N SER A 106 -5.42 -3.22 -0.12
CA SER A 106 -6.46 -2.57 -0.93
C SER A 106 -6.64 -3.32 -2.25
N GLU A 107 -7.86 -3.37 -2.73
CA GLU A 107 -8.25 -4.11 -3.92
C GLU A 107 -8.99 -3.16 -4.88
N ALA A 108 -8.32 -2.82 -5.98
CA ALA A 108 -8.83 -1.83 -6.95
C ALA A 108 -10.01 -2.35 -7.77
N GLY A 109 -10.08 -3.66 -8.02
CA GLY A 109 -11.17 -4.28 -8.80
C GLY A 109 -12.52 -4.16 -8.09
N PRO A 110 -12.71 -4.76 -6.91
CA PRO A 110 -13.98 -4.68 -6.19
C PRO A 110 -14.15 -3.36 -5.42
N ASN A 111 -13.13 -2.50 -5.35
CA ASN A 111 -13.10 -1.30 -4.51
C ASN A 111 -13.30 -1.64 -3.03
N ALA A 112 -12.33 -2.39 -2.51
CA ALA A 112 -12.42 -3.01 -1.19
C ALA A 112 -11.10 -2.96 -0.42
N LEU A 113 -11.17 -3.41 0.82
CA LEU A 113 -10.03 -3.69 1.68
C LEU A 113 -10.17 -5.11 2.23
N SER A 114 -9.11 -5.90 2.12
CA SER A 114 -9.01 -7.22 2.75
C SER A 114 -7.98 -7.24 3.86
N SER A 115 -8.16 -8.13 4.84
CA SER A 115 -7.18 -8.40 5.88
C SER A 115 -6.77 -9.87 5.88
N TYR A 116 -5.48 -10.10 6.16
CA TYR A 116 -4.87 -11.42 6.14
C TYR A 116 -4.02 -11.65 7.38
N LYS A 117 -3.99 -12.90 7.85
CA LYS A 117 -2.99 -13.39 8.81
C LYS A 117 -1.96 -14.22 8.05
N GLU A 118 -0.71 -13.87 8.23
CA GLU A 118 0.38 -14.62 7.64
C GLU A 118 0.76 -15.82 8.50
N ALA A 119 0.98 -16.97 7.86
CA ALA A 119 1.53 -18.18 8.47
C ALA A 119 3.05 -18.26 8.25
N ALA A 120 3.73 -19.05 9.09
CA ALA A 120 5.18 -19.22 9.03
C ALA A 120 5.70 -19.73 7.67
N ASN A 121 4.90 -20.53 6.97
CA ASN A 121 5.23 -21.08 5.65
C ASN A 121 5.06 -20.09 4.48
N GLY A 122 4.58 -18.87 4.74
CA GLY A 122 4.30 -17.84 3.71
C GLY A 122 2.87 -17.88 3.16
N THR A 123 1.98 -18.73 3.70
CA THR A 123 0.57 -18.72 3.34
C THR A 123 -0.14 -17.53 3.99
N LEU A 124 -1.01 -16.86 3.25
CA LEU A 124 -1.86 -15.78 3.74
C LEU A 124 -3.30 -16.28 3.93
N LYS A 125 -3.74 -16.34 5.18
CA LYS A 125 -5.12 -16.71 5.54
C LYS A 125 -5.98 -15.44 5.57
N VAL A 126 -7.05 -15.39 4.79
CA VAL A 126 -8.04 -14.31 4.81
C VAL A 126 -8.75 -14.26 6.16
N ILE A 127 -8.83 -13.06 6.76
CA ILE A 127 -9.61 -12.78 7.97
C ILE A 127 -10.88 -12.01 7.60
N SER A 128 -10.74 -10.93 6.83
CA SER A 128 -11.86 -10.23 6.21
C SER A 128 -11.59 -10.14 4.72
N GLY A 129 -12.47 -10.72 3.92
CA GLY A 129 -12.34 -10.71 2.46
C GLY A 129 -13.18 -9.59 1.84
N SER A 130 -12.54 -8.78 1.00
CA SER A 130 -13.14 -7.76 0.12
C SER A 130 -14.27 -6.93 0.76
N VAL A 131 -13.96 -6.25 1.87
CA VAL A 131 -14.92 -5.33 2.54
C VAL A 131 -15.11 -4.11 1.65
N LEU A 132 -16.21 -4.09 0.89
CA LEU A 132 -16.53 -3.08 -0.13
C LEU A 132 -16.72 -1.69 0.47
N ASN A 133 -16.14 -0.66 -0.13
CA ASN A 133 -16.31 0.73 0.28
C ASN A 133 -17.26 1.55 -0.60
N ARG A 134 -17.71 0.98 -1.70
CA ARG A 134 -18.61 1.63 -2.67
C ARG A 134 -18.03 2.92 -3.28
N GLN A 135 -16.69 2.99 -3.34
CA GLN A 135 -15.95 4.07 -4.00
C GLN A 135 -15.39 3.56 -5.33
N LEU A 136 -14.51 4.31 -5.97
CA LEU A 136 -13.90 3.93 -7.25
C LEU A 136 -12.38 3.95 -7.18
N ALA A 137 -11.74 2.94 -7.75
CA ALA A 137 -10.30 2.78 -7.84
C ALA A 137 -9.61 2.89 -6.46
N THR A 138 -9.91 1.95 -5.56
CA THR A 138 -9.27 1.86 -4.25
C THR A 138 -7.80 1.48 -4.41
N CYS A 139 -6.89 2.44 -4.21
CA CYS A 139 -5.46 2.30 -4.51
C CYS A 139 -4.61 2.05 -3.26
N TRP A 140 -4.46 3.05 -2.41
CA TRP A 140 -3.53 2.97 -1.28
C TRP A 140 -4.22 2.68 0.04
N VAL A 141 -3.47 2.15 1.00
CA VAL A 141 -3.94 1.92 2.37
C VAL A 141 -2.87 2.27 3.38
N VAL A 142 -3.28 2.97 4.44
CA VAL A 142 -2.46 3.24 5.63
C VAL A 142 -3.26 2.93 6.90
N ALA A 143 -2.56 2.62 7.98
CA ALA A 143 -3.17 2.39 9.29
C ALA A 143 -2.86 3.54 10.25
N SER A 144 -3.78 3.79 11.20
CA SER A 144 -3.49 4.68 12.33
C SER A 144 -2.43 4.04 13.24
N PRO A 145 -1.58 4.82 13.95
CA PRO A 145 -0.51 4.26 14.79
C PRO A 145 -0.99 3.31 15.90
N ARG A 146 -2.21 3.50 16.39
CA ARG A 146 -2.84 2.57 17.35
C ARG A 146 -3.53 1.39 16.70
N GLU A 147 -3.47 1.30 15.36
CA GLU A 147 -4.00 0.21 14.54
C GLU A 147 -5.49 -0.11 14.75
N HIS A 148 -6.27 0.86 15.23
CA HIS A 148 -7.72 0.73 15.35
C HIS A 148 -8.45 1.10 14.06
N PHE A 149 -7.77 1.84 13.17
CA PHE A 149 -8.35 2.37 11.94
C PHE A 149 -7.40 2.20 10.75
N ALA A 150 -7.99 2.00 9.59
CA ALA A 150 -7.30 2.08 8.30
C ALA A 150 -7.99 3.12 7.41
N TYR A 151 -7.21 3.70 6.51
CA TYR A 151 -7.67 4.69 5.53
C TYR A 151 -7.26 4.23 4.15
N THR A 152 -8.22 4.11 3.22
CA THR A 152 -7.91 3.85 1.82
C THR A 152 -8.12 5.11 0.99
N SER A 153 -7.17 5.35 0.07
CA SER A 153 -7.32 6.36 -0.97
C SER A 153 -8.04 5.76 -2.16
N ASN A 154 -9.08 6.41 -2.66
CA ASN A 154 -9.89 5.96 -3.79
C ASN A 154 -9.75 6.97 -4.92
N ALA A 155 -8.94 6.64 -5.94
CA ALA A 155 -8.48 7.57 -6.96
C ALA A 155 -9.55 7.92 -8.02
N GLY A 156 -10.55 7.06 -8.18
CA GLY A 156 -11.60 7.25 -9.18
C GLY A 156 -12.71 8.22 -8.74
N GLY A 157 -13.52 8.64 -9.70
CA GLY A 157 -14.68 9.50 -9.47
C GLY A 157 -14.30 10.84 -8.85
N ASN A 158 -14.94 11.19 -7.73
CA ASN A 158 -14.68 12.46 -7.03
C ASN A 158 -13.45 12.42 -6.10
N GLY A 159 -12.70 11.33 -6.08
CA GLY A 159 -11.54 11.16 -5.20
C GLY A 159 -11.87 11.20 -3.71
N THR A 160 -11.88 10.07 -3.06
CA THR A 160 -12.30 9.95 -1.66
C THR A 160 -11.30 9.22 -0.79
N ILE A 161 -11.43 9.37 0.50
CA ILE A 161 -10.75 8.59 1.53
C ILE A 161 -11.80 7.82 2.31
N THR A 162 -11.64 6.50 2.42
CA THR A 162 -12.53 5.66 3.22
C THR A 162 -11.87 5.30 4.54
N LEU A 163 -12.58 5.52 5.63
CA LEU A 163 -12.24 5.07 6.96
C LEU A 163 -12.81 3.67 7.22
N TYR A 164 -11.94 2.76 7.62
CA TYR A 164 -12.31 1.44 8.16
C TYR A 164 -11.94 1.34 9.63
N ARG A 165 -12.78 0.66 10.40
CA ARG A 165 -12.46 0.17 11.74
C ARG A 165 -11.80 -1.21 11.62
N ILE A 166 -10.71 -1.39 12.35
CA ILE A 166 -10.01 -2.67 12.48
C ILE A 166 -10.36 -3.23 13.85
N LYS A 167 -11.02 -4.37 13.91
CA LYS A 167 -11.35 -5.04 15.17
C LYS A 167 -10.16 -5.82 15.73
N LYS A 168 -10.26 -6.25 16.98
CA LYS A 168 -9.19 -7.02 17.66
C LYS A 168 -8.86 -8.33 16.96
N ASP A 169 -9.86 -9.00 16.40
CA ASP A 169 -9.74 -10.24 15.63
C ASP A 169 -9.19 -10.04 14.21
N GLY A 170 -8.98 -8.79 13.78
CA GLY A 170 -8.51 -8.43 12.46
C GLY A 170 -9.61 -8.21 11.42
N THR A 171 -10.89 -8.40 11.80
CA THR A 171 -12.00 -8.11 10.90
C THR A 171 -12.16 -6.61 10.67
N LEU A 172 -12.65 -6.26 9.47
CA LEU A 172 -12.79 -4.90 8.99
C LEU A 172 -14.25 -4.48 8.90
N ALA A 173 -14.53 -3.20 9.14
CA ALA A 173 -15.83 -2.61 8.91
C ALA A 173 -15.69 -1.19 8.34
N VAL A 174 -16.39 -0.89 7.26
CA VAL A 174 -16.47 0.47 6.70
C VAL A 174 -17.17 1.37 7.70
N VAL A 175 -16.62 2.55 7.94
CA VAL A 175 -17.22 3.56 8.81
C VAL A 175 -17.78 4.70 7.96
N LYS A 176 -16.94 5.31 7.10
CA LYS A 176 -17.32 6.49 6.33
C LYS A 176 -16.32 6.78 5.22
N SER A 177 -16.81 7.39 4.14
CA SER A 177 -15.96 8.00 3.10
C SER A 177 -16.14 9.51 3.07
N ILE A 178 -15.05 10.24 2.78
CA ILE A 178 -15.06 11.70 2.61
C ILE A 178 -14.26 12.07 1.35
N ARG A 179 -14.55 13.22 0.76
CA ARG A 179 -13.75 13.73 -0.36
C ARG A 179 -12.35 14.15 0.09
N SER A 180 -11.35 13.80 -0.70
CA SER A 180 -9.97 14.23 -0.49
C SER A 180 -9.84 15.75 -0.66
N VAL A 181 -10.41 16.28 -1.73
CA VAL A 181 -10.56 17.71 -2.03
C VAL A 181 -12.00 18.02 -2.42
N LEU A 182 -12.33 19.29 -2.69
CA LEU A 182 -13.67 19.67 -3.18
C LEU A 182 -13.78 19.61 -4.70
N SER A 183 -12.66 19.70 -5.41
CA SER A 183 -12.59 19.55 -6.87
C SER A 183 -12.96 18.14 -7.31
N ARG A 184 -13.32 18.01 -8.59
CA ARG A 184 -13.54 16.71 -9.23
C ARG A 184 -12.23 16.14 -9.76
N ASN A 185 -12.12 14.82 -9.86
CA ASN A 185 -11.00 14.10 -10.47
C ASN A 185 -9.62 14.33 -9.79
N ALA A 186 -9.60 14.62 -8.50
CA ALA A 186 -8.36 14.84 -7.76
C ALA A 186 -7.40 13.64 -7.74
N ALA A 187 -7.93 12.44 -7.89
CA ALA A 187 -7.22 11.16 -7.85
C ALA A 187 -6.29 11.05 -6.62
N PRO A 188 -6.82 10.92 -5.41
CA PRO A 188 -6.01 10.58 -4.25
C PRO A 188 -5.39 9.20 -4.45
N ILE A 189 -4.09 9.18 -4.75
CA ILE A 189 -3.39 7.95 -5.18
C ILE A 189 -2.54 7.35 -4.08
N ASP A 190 -2.03 8.17 -3.17
CA ASP A 190 -1.16 7.77 -2.08
C ASP A 190 -1.47 8.55 -0.81
N SER A 191 -1.11 8.00 0.33
CA SER A 191 -1.34 8.64 1.63
C SER A 191 -0.32 8.18 2.67
N GLY A 192 -0.11 9.02 3.69
CA GLY A 192 0.74 8.71 4.83
C GLY A 192 0.20 9.31 6.12
N VAL A 193 0.39 8.62 7.23
CA VAL A 193 0.01 9.09 8.56
C VAL A 193 1.25 9.63 9.27
N SER A 194 1.14 10.81 9.92
CA SER A 194 2.24 11.34 10.72
C SER A 194 2.64 10.37 11.84
N LYS A 195 3.92 10.36 12.20
CA LYS A 195 4.49 9.46 13.22
C LYS A 195 3.70 9.44 14.55
N ARG A 196 3.19 10.59 14.97
CA ARG A 196 2.36 10.72 16.18
C ARG A 196 0.88 10.44 15.95
N GLY A 197 0.46 10.14 14.72
CA GLY A 197 -0.90 9.77 14.36
C GLY A 197 -1.92 10.90 14.39
N GLY A 198 -1.49 12.14 14.49
CA GLY A 198 -2.41 13.28 14.52
C GLY A 198 -2.98 13.66 13.16
N ASN A 199 -2.25 13.39 12.09
CA ASN A 199 -2.62 13.82 10.74
C ASN A 199 -2.47 12.72 9.70
N LEU A 200 -3.36 12.75 8.72
CA LEU A 200 -3.28 12.01 7.46
C LEU A 200 -2.96 13.01 6.34
N TYR A 201 -1.96 12.69 5.54
CA TYR A 201 -1.58 13.41 4.33
C TYR A 201 -1.99 12.58 3.12
N VAL A 202 -2.54 13.20 2.11
CA VAL A 202 -3.05 12.53 0.91
C VAL A 202 -2.54 13.23 -0.33
N LEU A 203 -1.84 12.51 -1.19
CA LEU A 203 -1.38 12.99 -2.48
C LEU A 203 -2.52 12.88 -3.50
N ASN A 204 -2.93 14.00 -4.07
CA ASN A 204 -3.92 14.09 -5.13
C ASN A 204 -3.20 14.15 -6.48
N GLY A 205 -3.05 12.99 -7.14
CA GLY A 205 -2.15 12.80 -8.28
C GLY A 205 -2.54 13.55 -9.56
N ASN A 206 -3.83 13.90 -9.72
CA ASN A 206 -4.31 14.68 -10.89
C ASN A 206 -4.36 16.20 -10.64
N GLU A 207 -4.01 16.64 -9.44
CA GLU A 207 -3.95 18.06 -9.11
C GLU A 207 -2.54 18.52 -8.71
N GLY A 208 -1.63 17.59 -8.46
CA GLY A 208 -0.34 17.90 -7.85
C GLY A 208 -0.51 18.61 -6.51
N SER A 209 -1.51 18.20 -5.71
CA SER A 209 -1.83 18.81 -4.43
C SER A 209 -1.74 17.80 -3.29
N ILE A 210 -1.59 18.30 -2.06
CA ILE A 210 -1.58 17.49 -0.85
C ILE A 210 -2.70 17.96 0.09
N SER A 211 -3.64 17.05 0.39
CA SER A 211 -4.65 17.28 1.39
C SER A 211 -4.16 16.84 2.76
N VAL A 212 -4.42 17.65 3.79
CA VAL A 212 -4.09 17.36 5.18
C VAL A 212 -5.36 17.24 6.00
N PHE A 213 -5.47 16.13 6.72
CA PHE A 213 -6.58 15.85 7.62
C PHE A 213 -6.10 15.61 9.04
N ARG A 214 -6.81 16.17 10.02
CA ARG A 214 -6.66 15.77 11.41
C ARG A 214 -7.41 14.46 11.64
N ILE A 215 -6.75 13.50 12.26
CA ILE A 215 -7.36 12.24 12.70
C ILE A 215 -7.90 12.46 14.13
N ARG A 216 -9.21 12.30 14.31
CA ARG A 216 -9.85 12.33 15.62
C ARG A 216 -9.69 10.99 16.35
N THR A 217 -9.95 10.97 17.65
CA THR A 217 -9.86 9.75 18.49
C THR A 217 -10.76 8.61 18.02
N ASN A 218 -11.89 8.91 17.40
CA ASN A 218 -12.81 7.95 16.78
C ASN A 218 -12.44 7.58 15.34
N GLY A 219 -11.28 8.02 14.84
CA GLY A 219 -10.77 7.79 13.48
C GLY A 219 -11.32 8.73 12.43
N HIS A 220 -12.34 9.54 12.72
CA HIS A 220 -12.89 10.45 11.73
C HIS A 220 -11.88 11.50 11.30
N LEU A 221 -11.94 11.86 10.02
CA LEU A 221 -11.06 12.85 9.40
C LEU A 221 -11.73 14.22 9.35
N VAL A 222 -10.98 15.26 9.73
CA VAL A 222 -11.34 16.66 9.53
C VAL A 222 -10.30 17.28 8.63
N ARG A 223 -10.70 17.74 7.44
CA ARG A 223 -9.78 18.40 6.52
C ARG A 223 -9.30 19.72 7.13
N LEU A 224 -7.99 19.89 7.22
CA LEU A 224 -7.36 21.11 7.72
C LEU A 224 -7.00 22.03 6.56
N GLN A 225 -6.35 21.47 5.53
CA GLN A 225 -5.78 22.26 4.46
C GLN A 225 -5.63 21.41 3.19
N VAL A 226 -5.55 22.08 2.05
CA VAL A 226 -5.08 21.53 0.78
C VAL A 226 -3.94 22.42 0.30
N PHE A 227 -2.73 21.86 0.25
CA PHE A 227 -1.58 22.53 -0.35
C PHE A 227 -1.68 22.38 -1.87
N LYS A 228 -1.82 23.49 -2.55
CA LYS A 228 -1.71 23.64 -3.99
C LYS A 228 -0.35 24.26 -4.33
N ASP A 229 0.02 24.28 -5.58
CA ASP A 229 1.27 24.88 -6.04
C ASP A 229 2.52 24.31 -5.33
N THR A 230 2.50 23.02 -5.08
CA THR A 230 3.55 22.27 -4.40
C THR A 230 4.78 21.99 -5.28
N GLY A 231 4.76 22.40 -6.54
CA GLY A 231 5.75 21.99 -7.53
C GLY A 231 5.61 20.54 -8.02
N LEU A 232 4.63 19.82 -7.50
CA LEU A 232 4.34 18.46 -7.95
C LEU A 232 3.66 18.44 -9.32
N PRO A 233 3.92 17.42 -10.16
CA PRO A 233 3.22 17.27 -11.42
C PRO A 233 1.71 17.23 -11.22
N LYS A 234 0.95 17.90 -12.09
CA LYS A 234 -0.53 17.87 -12.07
C LYS A 234 -1.11 16.58 -12.63
N VAL A 235 -0.27 15.72 -13.19
CA VAL A 235 -0.64 14.38 -13.69
C VAL A 235 0.46 13.40 -13.35
N GLY A 236 0.08 12.24 -12.80
CA GLY A 236 1.00 11.13 -12.58
C GLY A 236 1.91 11.25 -11.36
N ALA A 237 1.68 12.23 -10.46
CA ALA A 237 2.39 12.26 -9.18
C ALA A 237 2.04 11.01 -8.36
N GLN A 238 3.07 10.26 -7.91
CA GLN A 238 2.94 9.05 -7.09
C GLN A 238 4.06 9.00 -6.05
N GLY A 239 3.78 8.34 -4.93
CA GLY A 239 4.74 8.16 -3.84
C GLY A 239 4.72 9.30 -2.83
N LEU A 240 4.30 9.02 -1.59
CA LEU A 240 4.27 9.95 -0.47
C LEU A 240 4.90 9.31 0.77
N ALA A 241 5.96 9.91 1.29
CA ALA A 241 6.56 9.54 2.56
C ALA A 241 6.28 10.63 3.61
N VAL A 242 5.83 10.21 4.80
CA VAL A 242 5.48 11.10 5.91
C VAL A 242 6.28 10.70 7.15
N ARG A 243 6.82 11.69 7.87
CA ARG A 243 7.54 11.50 9.15
C ARG A 243 6.71 11.92 10.35
#